data_5e7a575315c41d0bcf3beef476c20ce2
#
_entry.id   5e7a575315c41d0bcf3beef476c20ce2
#
_cell.length_a   1.000
_cell.length_b   1.000
_cell.length_c   1.000
_cell.angle_alpha   90.00
_cell.angle_beta   90.00
_cell.angle_gamma   90.00
#
_symmetry.space_group_name_H-M   'P 1'
#
loop_
_entity.id
_entity.type
_entity.pdbx_description
1 polymer ?
#
loop_
_entity_poly.entity_id
_entity_poly.type
_entity_poly.pdbx_seq_one_letter_code
_entity_poly.pdbx_strand_id
1 'polypeptide(L)'
;GSANMVSFIAKQHGRNHTFYTQYAFRKEYASFDSYVKNHNFANLDYVYSTLSNHDGENPVDYAAFEANPTGFTVVACNAEDGSTKYFGKSDVGYDNFDILKASSAVPVACEPYAIDGVPYYDGGIADPIPVQKAIDDGYDRIVVILTRPKDTVREQKRDIGPARILRRTHPQAAEKLLNRYQTYNDEVALAKEYEQDGR
;
A
#
# COMPACT_ATOMS: atom_id res chain seq x y z
N GLY A 1 2.87 -0.29 -4.30
CA GLY A 1 3.61 -1.58 -4.37
C GLY A 1 2.66 -2.75 -4.59
N SER A 2 1.81 -3.07 -3.63
CA SER A 2 0.93 -4.26 -3.62
C SER A 2 0.04 -4.37 -4.86
N ALA A 3 -0.58 -3.27 -5.31
CA ALA A 3 -1.39 -3.27 -6.54
C ALA A 3 -0.59 -3.68 -7.79
N ASN A 4 0.67 -3.25 -7.88
CA ASN A 4 1.55 -3.64 -8.99
C ASN A 4 1.92 -5.12 -8.93
N MET A 5 2.12 -5.66 -7.72
CA MET A 5 2.42 -7.09 -7.53
C MET A 5 1.27 -8.00 -7.91
N VAL A 6 0.01 -7.64 -7.65
CA VAL A 6 -1.15 -8.43 -8.11
C VAL A 6 -1.12 -8.62 -9.61
N SER A 7 -0.95 -7.52 -10.37
CA SER A 7 -0.87 -7.60 -11.84
C SER A 7 0.36 -8.37 -12.33
N PHE A 8 1.49 -8.26 -11.61
CA PHE A 8 2.71 -9.02 -11.93
C PHE A 8 2.50 -10.53 -11.72
N ILE A 9 1.94 -10.93 -10.59
CA ILE A 9 1.65 -12.33 -10.25
C ILE A 9 0.63 -12.91 -11.24
N ALA A 10 -0.41 -12.13 -11.60
CA ALA A 10 -1.40 -12.49 -12.61
C ALA A 10 -0.85 -12.46 -14.05
N LYS A 11 0.43 -12.12 -14.26
CA LYS A 11 1.10 -11.99 -15.58
C LYS A 11 0.42 -11.00 -16.53
N GLN A 12 -0.31 -10.02 -15.98
CA GLN A 12 -1.00 -8.98 -16.74
C GLN A 12 -0.07 -7.78 -17.00
N HIS A 13 0.87 -7.96 -17.94
CA HIS A 13 1.78 -6.91 -18.35
C HIS A 13 1.01 -5.72 -18.94
N GLY A 14 1.30 -4.51 -18.47
CA GLY A 14 0.66 -3.28 -18.93
C GLY A 14 -0.64 -2.90 -18.22
N ARG A 15 -1.28 -3.79 -17.44
CA ARG A 15 -2.52 -3.49 -16.71
C ARG A 15 -2.40 -2.22 -15.86
N ASN A 16 -1.33 -2.09 -15.07
CA ASN A 16 -1.10 -0.92 -14.24
C ASN A 16 -0.71 0.30 -15.07
N HIS A 17 0.00 0.14 -16.19
CA HIS A 17 0.29 1.24 -17.11
C HIS A 17 -1.02 1.84 -17.64
N THR A 18 -1.98 1.01 -18.04
CA THR A 18 -3.31 1.47 -18.48
C THR A 18 -4.02 2.26 -17.36
N PHE A 19 -3.94 1.80 -16.11
CA PHE A 19 -4.48 2.57 -15.00
C PHE A 19 -3.88 3.98 -14.93
N TYR A 20 -2.56 4.11 -14.91
CA TYR A 20 -1.90 5.41 -14.78
C TYR A 20 -2.06 6.33 -15.99
N THR A 21 -2.28 5.79 -17.19
CA THR A 21 -2.40 6.58 -18.42
C THR A 21 -3.84 6.91 -18.80
N GLN A 22 -4.82 6.19 -18.28
CA GLN A 22 -6.23 6.37 -18.66
C GLN A 22 -7.15 6.59 -17.45
N TYR A 23 -7.14 5.68 -16.46
CA TYR A 23 -8.13 5.71 -15.38
C TYR A 23 -7.79 6.69 -14.27
N ALA A 24 -6.51 6.93 -14.01
CA ALA A 24 -6.07 7.84 -12.95
C ALA A 24 -6.50 9.31 -13.17
N PHE A 25 -6.88 9.67 -14.38
CA PHE A 25 -7.36 11.02 -14.73
C PHE A 25 -8.88 11.15 -14.69
N ARG A 26 -9.60 10.08 -14.43
CA ARG A 26 -11.05 10.09 -14.35
C ARG A 26 -11.52 10.72 -13.02
N LYS A 27 -12.63 11.45 -13.08
CA LYS A 27 -13.25 12.08 -11.89
C LYS A 27 -13.75 11.06 -10.87
N GLU A 28 -14.09 9.86 -11.34
CA GLU A 28 -14.51 8.73 -10.52
C GLU A 28 -13.40 8.22 -9.61
N TYR A 29 -12.12 8.38 -10.04
CA TYR A 29 -10.96 8.01 -9.23
C TYR A 29 -10.62 9.07 -8.19
N ALA A 30 -10.46 10.32 -8.61
CA ALA A 30 -10.04 11.38 -7.71
C ALA A 30 -10.73 12.70 -8.05
N SER A 31 -11.44 13.25 -7.06
CA SER A 31 -12.08 14.54 -7.23
C SER A 31 -12.17 15.29 -5.90
N PHE A 32 -12.10 16.62 -5.98
CA PHE A 32 -12.30 17.48 -4.82
C PHE A 32 -13.73 17.40 -4.28
N ASP A 33 -14.72 17.20 -5.16
CA ASP A 33 -16.13 17.01 -4.76
C ASP A 33 -16.31 15.74 -3.92
N SER A 34 -15.60 14.66 -4.25
CA SER A 34 -15.59 13.42 -3.47
C SER A 34 -14.97 13.64 -2.09
N TYR A 35 -13.89 14.40 -2.01
CA TYR A 35 -13.26 14.75 -0.74
C TYR A 35 -14.19 15.53 0.18
N VAL A 36 -14.90 16.54 -0.36
CA VAL A 36 -15.84 17.34 0.42
C VAL A 36 -17.04 16.52 0.92
N LYS A 37 -17.52 15.56 0.11
CA LYS A 37 -18.70 14.74 0.44
C LYS A 37 -18.38 13.55 1.34
N ASN A 38 -17.27 12.87 1.09
CA ASN A 38 -16.99 11.55 1.65
C ASN A 38 -15.67 11.47 2.40
N HIS A 39 -14.95 12.58 2.56
CA HIS A 39 -13.59 12.65 3.12
C HIS A 39 -12.57 11.75 2.42
N ASN A 40 -12.86 11.33 1.18
CA ASN A 40 -12.01 10.51 0.35
C ASN A 40 -11.64 11.25 -0.93
N PHE A 41 -10.37 11.67 -1.05
CA PHE A 41 -9.84 12.27 -2.26
C PHE A 41 -9.68 11.23 -3.38
N ALA A 42 -9.17 10.05 -3.03
CA ALA A 42 -9.04 8.91 -3.93
C ALA A 42 -10.13 7.87 -3.62
N ASN A 43 -10.89 7.49 -4.64
CA ASN A 43 -11.90 6.47 -4.55
C ASN A 43 -11.27 5.09 -4.74
N LEU A 44 -10.96 4.42 -3.64
CA LEU A 44 -10.34 3.10 -3.64
C LEU A 44 -11.28 2.01 -4.15
N ASP A 45 -12.60 2.16 -3.92
CA ASP A 45 -13.61 1.24 -4.46
C ASP A 45 -13.68 1.32 -5.98
N TYR A 46 -13.53 2.50 -6.56
CA TYR A 46 -13.43 2.64 -8.01
C TYR A 46 -12.26 1.83 -8.58
N VAL A 47 -11.08 1.94 -7.95
CA VAL A 47 -9.88 1.23 -8.42
C VAL A 47 -9.96 -0.27 -8.21
N TYR A 48 -10.27 -0.68 -6.97
CA TYR A 48 -10.12 -2.07 -6.54
C TYR A 48 -11.41 -2.89 -6.57
N SER A 49 -12.56 -2.26 -6.86
CA SER A 49 -13.81 -2.98 -7.14
C SER A 49 -14.29 -2.66 -8.56
N THR A 50 -14.72 -1.42 -8.85
CA THR A 50 -15.33 -1.08 -10.13
C THR A 50 -14.47 -1.41 -11.35
N LEU A 51 -13.15 -1.10 -11.29
CA LEU A 51 -12.23 -1.40 -12.41
C LEU A 51 -11.68 -2.81 -12.36
N SER A 52 -11.43 -3.35 -11.14
CA SER A 52 -10.62 -4.55 -10.95
C SER A 52 -11.41 -5.85 -10.85
N ASN A 53 -12.71 -5.78 -10.53
CA ASN A 53 -13.58 -6.96 -10.51
C ASN A 53 -13.74 -7.55 -11.92
N HIS A 54 -14.20 -8.79 -12.00
CA HIS A 54 -14.28 -9.56 -13.23
C HIS A 54 -15.09 -8.89 -14.35
N ASP A 55 -16.06 -8.06 -14.00
CA ASP A 55 -16.93 -7.30 -14.90
C ASP A 55 -16.47 -5.84 -15.12
N GLY A 56 -15.34 -5.45 -14.52
CA GLY A 56 -14.78 -4.12 -14.65
C GLY A 56 -14.06 -3.87 -15.97
N GLU A 57 -13.69 -2.61 -16.22
CA GLU A 57 -12.98 -2.22 -17.45
C GLU A 57 -11.50 -2.66 -17.45
N ASN A 58 -10.93 -2.99 -16.29
CA ASN A 58 -9.52 -3.38 -16.15
C ASN A 58 -9.38 -4.53 -15.12
N PRO A 59 -10.04 -5.67 -15.41
CA PRO A 59 -10.18 -6.75 -14.44
C PRO A 59 -8.82 -7.37 -14.06
N VAL A 60 -8.75 -7.86 -12.84
CA VAL A 60 -7.67 -8.75 -12.41
C VAL A 60 -7.99 -10.16 -12.91
N ASP A 61 -7.05 -10.80 -13.58
CA ASP A 61 -7.13 -12.25 -13.84
C ASP A 61 -6.88 -13.00 -12.52
N TYR A 62 -7.95 -13.15 -11.75
CA TYR A 62 -7.88 -13.80 -10.45
C TYR A 62 -7.45 -15.27 -10.58
N ALA A 63 -7.87 -15.98 -11.61
CA ALA A 63 -7.50 -17.37 -11.83
C ALA A 63 -6.00 -17.51 -12.05
N ALA A 64 -5.40 -16.65 -12.87
CA ALA A 64 -3.95 -16.62 -13.08
C ALA A 64 -3.20 -16.17 -11.80
N PHE A 65 -3.73 -15.21 -11.03
CA PHE A 65 -3.18 -14.81 -9.76
C PHE A 65 -3.19 -15.97 -8.76
N GLU A 66 -4.31 -16.63 -8.59
CA GLU A 66 -4.50 -17.73 -7.64
C GLU A 66 -3.60 -18.94 -7.99
N ALA A 67 -3.57 -19.34 -9.27
CA ALA A 67 -2.77 -20.47 -9.76
C ALA A 67 -1.25 -20.24 -9.67
N ASN A 68 -0.78 -19.00 -9.58
CA ASN A 68 0.65 -18.70 -9.49
C ASN A 68 1.18 -19.10 -8.08
N PRO A 69 2.25 -19.91 -7.97
CA PRO A 69 2.78 -20.35 -6.68
C PRO A 69 3.50 -19.25 -5.90
N THR A 70 3.74 -18.08 -6.49
CA THR A 70 4.44 -16.97 -5.84
C THR A 70 3.67 -16.48 -4.61
N GLY A 71 4.35 -16.39 -3.48
CA GLY A 71 3.81 -15.75 -2.27
C GLY A 71 3.49 -14.27 -2.51
N PHE A 72 2.58 -13.75 -1.71
CA PHE A 72 2.16 -12.35 -1.80
C PHE A 72 1.92 -11.81 -0.39
N THR A 73 2.54 -10.70 -0.06
CA THR A 73 2.36 -10.02 1.24
C THR A 73 2.05 -8.55 1.01
N VAL A 74 1.02 -8.08 1.67
CA VAL A 74 0.56 -6.68 1.64
C VAL A 74 0.69 -6.09 3.03
N VAL A 75 1.32 -4.94 3.12
CA VAL A 75 1.48 -4.20 4.37
C VAL A 75 0.33 -3.22 4.55
N ALA A 76 -0.24 -3.17 5.74
CA ALA A 76 -1.15 -2.14 6.18
C ALA A 76 -0.83 -1.70 7.61
N CYS A 77 -1.27 -0.51 8.00
CA CYS A 77 -1.14 0.00 9.36
C CYS A 77 -2.49 -0.02 10.04
N ASN A 78 -2.61 -0.71 11.17
CA ASN A 78 -3.81 -0.66 11.99
C ASN A 78 -4.02 0.78 12.49
N ALA A 79 -5.18 1.37 12.21
CA ALA A 79 -5.46 2.75 12.54
C ALA A 79 -5.68 2.97 14.05
N GLU A 80 -6.09 1.93 14.79
CA GLU A 80 -6.39 2.02 16.22
C GLU A 80 -5.13 2.02 17.08
N ASP A 81 -4.19 1.08 16.81
CA ASP A 81 -3.01 0.88 17.65
C ASP A 81 -1.67 1.20 16.95
N GLY A 82 -1.70 1.51 15.65
CA GLY A 82 -0.52 1.81 14.85
C GLY A 82 0.34 0.58 14.53
N SER A 83 -0.10 -0.63 14.83
CA SER A 83 0.65 -1.85 14.53
C SER A 83 0.71 -2.12 13.02
N THR A 84 1.80 -2.77 12.61
CA THR A 84 1.95 -3.24 11.22
C THR A 84 1.18 -4.54 11.05
N LYS A 85 0.32 -4.60 10.04
CA LYS A 85 -0.39 -5.80 9.61
C LYS A 85 0.15 -6.28 8.28
N TYR A 86 0.47 -7.55 8.20
CA TYR A 86 0.82 -8.24 6.96
C TYR A 86 -0.33 -9.16 6.56
N PHE A 87 -0.93 -8.85 5.42
CA PHE A 87 -1.93 -9.71 4.79
C PHE A 87 -1.26 -10.61 3.77
N GLY A 88 -1.74 -11.85 3.67
CA GLY A 88 -1.21 -12.84 2.76
C GLY A 88 -2.01 -12.95 1.46
N LYS A 89 -1.57 -13.86 0.59
CA LYS A 89 -2.25 -14.18 -0.67
C LYS A 89 -3.67 -14.72 -0.45
N SER A 90 -3.88 -15.47 0.63
CA SER A 90 -5.18 -16.02 1.01
C SER A 90 -6.22 -14.97 1.41
N ASP A 91 -5.79 -13.74 1.69
CA ASP A 91 -6.67 -12.62 2.01
C ASP A 91 -7.18 -11.89 0.75
N VAL A 92 -6.74 -12.31 -0.44
CA VAL A 92 -7.29 -11.89 -1.74
C VAL A 92 -8.31 -12.92 -2.20
N GLY A 93 -9.53 -12.49 -2.46
CA GLY A 93 -10.60 -13.33 -2.99
C GLY A 93 -11.00 -12.97 -4.41
N TYR A 94 -11.85 -13.81 -5.02
CA TYR A 94 -12.49 -13.45 -6.28
C TYR A 94 -13.33 -12.20 -6.09
N ASP A 95 -13.05 -11.15 -6.87
CA ASP A 95 -13.67 -9.82 -6.74
C ASP A 95 -13.54 -9.17 -5.34
N ASN A 96 -12.57 -9.64 -4.55
CA ASN A 96 -12.28 -9.09 -3.24
C ASN A 96 -10.79 -8.69 -3.13
N PHE A 97 -10.55 -7.39 -3.28
CA PHE A 97 -9.21 -6.78 -3.17
C PHE A 97 -9.14 -5.80 -1.99
N ASP A 98 -9.85 -6.06 -0.92
CA ASP A 98 -9.98 -5.16 0.23
C ASP A 98 -8.64 -4.88 0.91
N ILE A 99 -7.73 -5.86 0.95
CA ILE A 99 -6.37 -5.64 1.48
C ILE A 99 -5.57 -4.62 0.66
N LEU A 100 -5.86 -4.48 -0.65
CA LEU A 100 -5.22 -3.45 -1.48
C LEU A 100 -5.80 -2.07 -1.19
N LYS A 101 -7.11 -1.99 -0.90
CA LYS A 101 -7.75 -0.75 -0.45
C LYS A 101 -7.14 -0.29 0.88
N ALA A 102 -7.06 -1.19 1.86
CA ALA A 102 -6.43 -0.93 3.15
C ALA A 102 -4.99 -0.44 3.00
N SER A 103 -4.17 -1.14 2.21
CA SER A 103 -2.77 -0.79 1.93
C SER A 103 -2.59 0.49 1.11
N SER A 104 -3.67 1.05 0.55
CA SER A 104 -3.65 2.27 -0.27
C SER A 104 -4.41 3.45 0.38
N ALA A 105 -4.99 3.26 1.56
CA ALA A 105 -5.72 4.29 2.28
C ALA A 105 -4.75 5.29 2.94
N VAL A 106 -4.34 6.31 2.20
CA VAL A 106 -3.39 7.32 2.67
C VAL A 106 -4.08 8.26 3.67
N PRO A 107 -3.55 8.40 4.91
CA PRO A 107 -4.12 9.29 5.91
C PRO A 107 -4.35 10.71 5.40
N VAL A 108 -5.43 11.33 5.83
CA VAL A 108 -5.89 12.68 5.44
C VAL A 108 -6.46 12.75 4.01
N ALA A 109 -5.93 11.96 3.09
CA ALA A 109 -6.50 11.86 1.73
C ALA A 109 -7.64 10.85 1.64
N CYS A 110 -7.65 9.84 2.51
CA CYS A 110 -8.69 8.82 2.60
C CYS A 110 -9.03 8.52 4.06
N GLU A 111 -10.27 8.12 4.29
CA GLU A 111 -10.65 7.43 5.52
C GLU A 111 -9.95 6.06 5.60
N PRO A 112 -9.73 5.51 6.80
CA PRO A 112 -9.16 4.18 6.93
C PRO A 112 -10.13 3.13 6.36
N TYR A 113 -9.60 2.11 5.71
CA TYR A 113 -10.42 1.03 5.14
C TYR A 113 -10.57 -0.09 6.18
N ALA A 114 -11.82 -0.48 6.46
CA ALA A 114 -12.10 -1.52 7.46
C ALA A 114 -12.09 -2.92 6.83
N ILE A 115 -11.35 -3.85 7.43
CA ILE A 115 -11.38 -5.28 7.14
C ILE A 115 -11.76 -5.99 8.44
N ASP A 116 -12.81 -6.78 8.42
CA ASP A 116 -13.35 -7.49 9.60
C ASP A 116 -13.58 -6.57 10.81
N GLY A 117 -14.00 -5.33 10.54
CA GLY A 117 -14.27 -4.32 11.57
C GLY A 117 -13.03 -3.58 12.09
N VAL A 118 -11.83 -3.94 11.66
CA VAL A 118 -10.59 -3.26 12.04
C VAL A 118 -10.22 -2.24 10.95
N PRO A 119 -10.04 -0.95 11.29
CA PRO A 119 -9.67 0.08 10.31
C PRO A 119 -8.17 0.05 10.03
N TYR A 120 -7.80 0.19 8.76
CA TYR A 120 -6.41 0.19 8.29
C TYR A 120 -6.10 1.40 7.41
N TYR A 121 -4.89 1.90 7.54
CA TYR A 121 -4.25 2.85 6.65
C TYR A 121 -3.14 2.20 5.81
N ASP A 122 -2.64 2.96 4.83
CA ASP A 122 -1.49 2.60 3.98
C ASP A 122 -0.31 2.08 4.83
N GLY A 123 0.20 0.92 4.46
CA GLY A 123 1.34 0.28 5.14
C GLY A 123 2.61 1.12 5.13
N GLY A 124 2.75 2.02 4.17
CA GLY A 124 3.89 2.93 4.09
C GLY A 124 4.02 3.92 5.24
N ILE A 125 3.09 3.95 6.22
CA ILE A 125 3.25 4.70 7.46
C ILE A 125 3.84 3.87 8.59
N ALA A 126 3.77 2.54 8.53
CA ALA A 126 4.24 1.63 9.57
C ALA A 126 5.50 0.85 9.14
N ASP A 127 5.54 0.39 7.87
CA ASP A 127 6.64 -0.41 7.30
C ASP A 127 6.74 -0.08 5.79
N PRO A 128 7.42 1.05 5.45
CA PRO A 128 7.46 1.55 4.07
C PRO A 128 8.30 0.73 3.10
N ILE A 129 9.32 0.01 3.59
CA ILE A 129 10.20 -0.86 2.79
C ILE A 129 10.43 -2.15 3.60
N PRO A 130 9.56 -3.17 3.51
CA PRO A 130 9.51 -4.32 4.41
C PRO A 130 10.69 -5.29 4.20
N VAL A 131 11.93 -4.81 4.26
CA VAL A 131 13.16 -5.60 4.10
C VAL A 131 13.30 -6.58 5.26
N GLN A 132 13.08 -6.10 6.50
CA GLN A 132 13.19 -6.96 7.68
C GLN A 132 12.17 -8.10 7.61
N LYS A 133 10.94 -7.82 7.18
CA LYS A 133 9.92 -8.86 6.98
C LYS A 133 10.36 -9.93 5.98
N ALA A 134 10.99 -9.54 4.88
CA ALA A 134 11.50 -10.48 3.89
C ALA A 134 12.64 -11.35 4.47
N ILE A 135 13.51 -10.76 5.31
CA ILE A 135 14.57 -11.50 6.02
C ILE A 135 13.96 -12.49 7.01
N ASP A 136 12.99 -12.05 7.81
CA ASP A 136 12.31 -12.88 8.82
C ASP A 136 11.53 -14.03 8.17
N ASP A 137 11.02 -13.83 6.95
CA ASP A 137 10.35 -14.87 6.14
C ASP A 137 11.35 -15.87 5.53
N GLY A 138 12.66 -15.67 5.70
CA GLY A 138 13.71 -16.60 5.28
C GLY A 138 14.13 -16.49 3.83
N TYR A 139 13.87 -15.35 3.16
CA TYR A 139 14.36 -15.12 1.80
C TYR A 139 15.87 -14.85 1.82
N ASP A 140 16.62 -15.59 1.02
CA ASP A 140 18.08 -15.50 0.89
C ASP A 140 18.52 -14.46 -0.16
N ARG A 141 17.60 -14.01 -1.01
CA ARG A 141 17.82 -12.94 -2.00
C ARG A 141 16.64 -11.99 -2.04
N ILE A 142 16.92 -10.69 -1.88
CA ILE A 142 15.90 -9.65 -1.82
C ILE A 142 16.16 -8.61 -2.89
N VAL A 143 15.17 -8.33 -3.74
CA VAL A 143 15.21 -7.22 -4.69
C VAL A 143 14.31 -6.11 -4.19
N VAL A 144 14.89 -4.95 -3.87
CA VAL A 144 14.16 -3.77 -3.40
C VAL A 144 13.94 -2.80 -4.56
N ILE A 145 12.67 -2.53 -4.88
CA ILE A 145 12.29 -1.54 -5.90
C ILE A 145 11.87 -0.26 -5.21
N LEU A 146 12.75 0.72 -5.21
CA LEU A 146 12.51 2.02 -4.60
C LEU A 146 11.75 2.95 -5.54
N THR A 147 10.78 3.71 -5.00
CA THR A 147 10.05 4.78 -5.72
C THR A 147 10.77 6.14 -5.61
N ARG A 148 11.90 6.19 -4.93
CA ARG A 148 12.76 7.36 -4.74
C ARG A 148 14.20 7.00 -5.04
N PRO A 149 15.06 7.98 -5.39
CA PRO A 149 16.49 7.72 -5.53
C PRO A 149 17.09 7.07 -4.27
N LYS A 150 18.00 6.13 -4.45
CA LYS A 150 18.63 5.31 -3.40
C LYS A 150 19.24 6.14 -2.25
N ASP A 151 19.71 7.35 -2.55
CA ASP A 151 20.37 8.23 -1.57
C ASP A 151 19.41 9.27 -0.96
N THR A 152 18.11 9.12 -1.21
CA THR A 152 17.12 10.02 -0.63
C THR A 152 17.02 9.77 0.87
N VAL A 153 17.33 10.79 1.67
CA VAL A 153 17.03 10.83 3.10
C VAL A 153 15.66 11.46 3.29
N ARG A 154 14.77 10.75 3.97
CA ARG A 154 13.43 11.27 4.28
C ARG A 154 13.49 12.17 5.50
N GLU A 155 12.77 13.29 5.46
CA GLU A 155 12.68 14.25 6.55
C GLU A 155 11.27 14.23 7.17
N GLN A 156 11.19 14.45 8.48
CA GLN A 156 9.95 14.47 9.24
C GLN A 156 8.99 15.59 8.81
N LYS A 157 9.51 16.74 8.38
CA LYS A 157 8.74 17.98 8.16
C LYS A 157 7.50 17.80 7.29
N ARG A 158 7.53 16.86 6.34
CA ARG A 158 6.40 16.60 5.41
C ARG A 158 5.23 15.91 6.10
N ASP A 159 5.47 15.20 7.19
CA ASP A 159 4.50 14.37 7.87
C ASP A 159 3.87 15.08 9.10
N ILE A 160 4.42 16.21 9.53
CA ILE A 160 3.94 16.97 10.72
C ILE A 160 2.50 17.44 10.56
N GLY A 161 2.17 18.04 9.42
CA GLY A 161 0.81 18.54 9.15
C GLY A 161 -0.23 17.42 9.12
N PRO A 162 -0.05 16.40 8.24
CA PRO A 162 -0.92 15.24 8.21
C PRO A 162 -1.06 14.51 9.54
N ALA A 163 0.03 14.31 10.28
CA ALA A 163 0.01 13.65 11.59
C ALA A 163 -0.78 14.46 12.62
N ARG A 164 -0.71 15.80 12.58
CA ARG A 164 -1.50 16.67 13.50
C ARG A 164 -3.01 16.51 13.24
N ILE A 165 -3.42 16.37 11.99
CA ILE A 165 -4.83 16.16 11.63
C ILE A 165 -5.25 14.76 12.09
N LEU A 166 -4.50 13.73 11.73
CA LEU A 166 -4.78 12.33 12.04
C LEU A 166 -4.84 12.06 13.56
N ARG A 167 -4.05 12.79 14.35
CA ARG A 167 -3.97 12.62 15.82
C ARG A 167 -5.32 12.81 16.53
N ARG A 168 -6.27 13.51 15.90
CA ARG A 168 -7.60 13.75 16.49
C ARG A 168 -8.47 12.51 16.52
N THR A 169 -8.29 11.61 15.54
CA THR A 169 -9.10 10.40 15.37
C THR A 169 -8.30 9.13 15.65
N HIS A 170 -7.03 9.09 15.22
CA HIS A 170 -6.16 7.90 15.29
C HIS A 170 -4.77 8.28 15.79
N PRO A 171 -4.61 8.53 17.11
CA PRO A 171 -3.36 9.09 17.68
C PRO A 171 -2.16 8.15 17.50
N GLN A 172 -2.33 6.83 17.56
CA GLN A 172 -1.25 5.85 17.40
C GLN A 172 -0.78 5.78 15.93
N ALA A 173 -1.70 5.76 14.98
CA ALA A 173 -1.35 5.84 13.56
C ALA A 173 -0.70 7.19 13.21
N ALA A 174 -1.11 8.28 13.86
CA ALA A 174 -0.48 9.59 13.71
C ALA A 174 0.97 9.61 14.21
N GLU A 175 1.26 8.91 15.30
CA GLU A 175 2.62 8.76 15.82
C GLU A 175 3.49 7.97 14.83
N LYS A 176 2.97 6.88 14.28
CA LYS A 176 3.66 6.13 13.22
C LYS A 176 3.93 6.99 11.99
N LEU A 177 2.92 7.75 11.53
CA LEU A 177 3.08 8.67 10.41
C LEU A 177 4.17 9.73 10.68
N LEU A 178 4.23 10.27 11.88
CA LEU A 178 5.23 11.27 12.28
C LEU A 178 6.64 10.69 12.30
N ASN A 179 6.80 9.42 12.64
CA ASN A 179 8.08 8.73 12.79
C ASN A 179 8.47 7.90 11.54
N ARG A 180 7.61 7.81 10.52
CA ARG A 180 7.90 7.00 9.33
C ARG A 180 9.14 7.43 8.56
N TYR A 181 9.61 8.68 8.72
CA TYR A 181 10.85 9.13 8.12
C TYR A 181 12.04 8.34 8.66
N GLN A 182 12.05 8.07 9.94
CA GLN A 182 13.08 7.29 10.62
C GLN A 182 13.03 5.83 10.12
N THR A 183 11.85 5.19 10.22
CA THR A 183 11.63 3.82 9.74
C THR A 183 12.10 3.66 8.29
N TYR A 184 11.70 4.57 7.39
CA TYR A 184 12.15 4.54 5.99
C TYR A 184 13.68 4.61 5.85
N ASN A 185 14.33 5.52 6.59
CA ASN A 185 15.77 5.69 6.50
C ASN A 185 16.53 4.47 7.06
N ASP A 186 16.03 3.88 8.14
CA ASP A 186 16.61 2.68 8.76
C ASP A 186 16.44 1.45 7.82
N GLU A 187 15.31 1.30 7.17
CA GLU A 187 15.05 0.24 6.19
C GLU A 187 15.92 0.38 4.93
N VAL A 188 16.12 1.61 4.44
CA VAL A 188 17.08 1.89 3.34
C VAL A 188 18.51 1.56 3.77
N ALA A 189 18.89 1.89 5.01
CA ALA A 189 20.21 1.56 5.54
C ALA A 189 20.42 0.05 5.63
N LEU A 190 19.40 -0.68 6.14
CA LEU A 190 19.40 -2.14 6.21
C LEU A 190 19.53 -2.77 4.82
N ALA A 191 18.76 -2.29 3.83
CA ALA A 191 18.86 -2.78 2.46
C ALA A 191 20.25 -2.56 1.84
N LYS A 192 20.91 -1.42 2.15
CA LYS A 192 22.27 -1.14 1.71
C LYS A 192 23.32 -2.05 2.38
N GLU A 193 23.13 -2.36 3.66
CA GLU A 193 23.99 -3.31 4.39
C GLU A 193 23.93 -4.71 3.74
N TYR A 194 22.71 -5.21 3.48
CA TYR A 194 22.52 -6.49 2.81
C TYR A 194 23.06 -6.51 1.37
N GLU A 195 22.98 -5.41 0.63
CA GLU A 195 23.58 -5.29 -0.71
C GLU A 195 25.11 -5.43 -0.64
N GLN A 196 25.77 -4.88 0.39
CA GLN A 196 27.23 -5.01 0.56
C GLN A 196 27.64 -6.46 0.90
N ASP A 197 26.79 -7.18 1.61
CA ASP A 197 26.99 -8.60 1.94
C ASP A 197 26.65 -9.55 0.77
N GLY A 198 26.19 -9.02 -0.37
CA GLY A 198 25.84 -9.79 -1.57
C GLY A 198 24.50 -10.53 -1.49
N ARG A 199 23.61 -10.08 -0.63
CA ARG A 199 22.28 -10.64 -0.40
C ARG A 199 21.14 -9.79 -0.97
#